data_f346648083887ca5db0c6204e064d0bd
#
_entry.id   f346648083887ca5db0c6204e064d0bd
#
_cell.length_a   1.000
_cell.length_b   1.000
_cell.length_c   1.000
_cell.angle_alpha   90.00
_cell.angle_beta   90.00
_cell.angle_gamma   90.00
#
_symmetry.space_group_name_H-M   'P 1'
#
loop_
_entity.id
_entity.type
_entity.pdbx_description
1 polymer ?
#
loop_
_entity_poly.entity_id
_entity_poly.type
_entity_poly.pdbx_seq_one_letter_code
_entity_poly.pdbx_strand_id
1 'polypeptide(L)'
;MYGSVARWRVKDGQQQELEQLVNELMSDLPPGARGVWVYRSDSDPQEYWVAGNWDSKDAYTSNSNGPEQDARFRRLRALMEGDPEWHDGEIVFGRP
;
A
#
# COMPACT_ATOMS: atom_id res chain seq x y z
N MET A 1 -1.93 6.41 16.53
CA MET A 1 -2.13 6.00 15.12
C MET A 1 -1.17 4.91 14.73
N TYR A 2 -1.60 4.07 13.85
CA TYR A 2 -0.82 2.92 13.37
C TYR A 2 -0.49 3.11 11.89
N GLY A 3 0.67 2.62 11.46
CA GLY A 3 1.07 2.78 10.08
C GLY A 3 1.77 1.57 9.51
N SER A 4 1.89 1.55 8.20
CA SER A 4 2.63 0.53 7.49
C SER A 4 3.40 1.19 6.36
N VAL A 5 4.65 0.77 6.21
CA VAL A 5 5.47 1.17 5.07
C VAL A 5 5.83 -0.11 4.32
N ALA A 6 5.66 -0.07 3.01
CA ALA A 6 5.92 -1.24 2.19
C ALA A 6 6.83 -0.90 1.01
N ARG A 7 7.61 -1.87 0.58
CA ARG A 7 8.37 -1.78 -0.65
C ARG A 7 7.76 -2.76 -1.65
N TRP A 8 7.40 -2.22 -2.82
CA TRP A 8 6.87 -3.00 -3.92
C TRP A 8 7.87 -2.99 -5.07
N ARG A 9 7.99 -4.10 -5.76
CA ARG A 9 8.75 -4.16 -7.00
C ARG A 9 7.82 -4.59 -8.13
N VAL A 10 7.54 -3.65 -9.03
CA VAL A 10 6.64 -3.90 -10.17
C VAL A 10 7.39 -4.62 -11.28
N LYS A 11 6.68 -5.45 -12.03
CA LYS A 11 7.21 -6.08 -13.23
C LYS A 11 7.57 -5.01 -14.25
N ASP A 12 8.68 -5.21 -14.95
CA ASP A 12 9.15 -4.26 -15.96
C ASP A 12 8.07 -4.06 -17.04
N GLY A 13 7.80 -2.80 -17.37
CA GLY A 13 6.78 -2.44 -18.33
C GLY A 13 5.37 -2.37 -17.78
N GLN A 14 5.16 -2.71 -16.50
CA GLN A 14 3.82 -2.71 -15.87
C GLN A 14 3.59 -1.51 -14.96
N GLN A 15 4.47 -0.52 -14.98
CA GLN A 15 4.41 0.65 -14.10
C GLN A 15 3.13 1.45 -14.28
N GLN A 16 2.74 1.69 -15.52
CA GLN A 16 1.53 2.48 -15.79
C GLN A 16 0.27 1.77 -15.32
N GLU A 17 0.19 0.47 -15.53
CA GLU A 17 -0.94 -0.33 -15.07
C GLU A 17 -1.02 -0.38 -13.55
N LEU A 18 0.13 -0.48 -12.88
CA LEU A 18 0.17 -0.42 -11.42
C LEU A 18 -0.36 0.93 -10.92
N GLU A 19 0.10 2.03 -11.51
CA GLU A 19 -0.31 3.37 -11.06
C GLU A 19 -1.79 3.63 -11.31
N GLN A 20 -2.33 3.14 -12.42
CA GLN A 20 -3.77 3.21 -12.69
C GLN A 20 -4.58 2.38 -11.69
N LEU A 21 -4.12 1.18 -11.38
CA LEU A 21 -4.79 0.31 -10.42
C LEU A 21 -4.75 0.90 -9.02
N VAL A 22 -3.64 1.48 -8.61
CA VAL A 22 -3.50 2.18 -7.33
C VAL A 22 -4.51 3.32 -7.24
N ASN A 23 -4.63 4.14 -8.27
CA ASN A 23 -5.62 5.21 -8.29
C ASN A 23 -7.04 4.69 -8.13
N GLU A 24 -7.36 3.61 -8.80
CA GLU A 24 -8.68 2.97 -8.70
C GLU A 24 -8.95 2.46 -7.28
N LEU A 25 -8.02 1.67 -6.74
CA LEU A 25 -8.22 1.00 -5.46
C LEU A 25 -8.17 1.95 -4.26
N MET A 26 -7.40 3.03 -4.36
CA MET A 26 -7.18 3.95 -3.24
C MET A 26 -8.02 5.21 -3.31
N SER A 27 -8.92 5.31 -4.28
CA SER A 27 -9.88 6.41 -4.35
C SER A 27 -10.93 6.34 -3.24
N ASP A 28 -11.15 5.16 -2.69
CA ASP A 28 -12.11 4.92 -1.61
C ASP A 28 -11.41 4.09 -0.53
N LEU A 29 -10.96 4.76 0.53
CA LEU A 29 -10.23 4.11 1.60
C LEU A 29 -11.17 3.35 2.54
N PRO A 30 -10.76 2.19 3.05
CA PRO A 30 -11.56 1.41 3.99
C PRO A 30 -11.69 2.12 5.35
N PRO A 31 -12.68 1.71 6.17
CA PRO A 31 -12.88 2.31 7.49
C PRO A 31 -11.62 2.25 8.34
N GLY A 32 -11.31 3.37 8.99
CA GLY A 32 -10.14 3.50 9.84
C GLY A 32 -8.86 3.91 9.13
N ALA A 33 -8.83 3.83 7.80
CA ALA A 33 -7.70 4.33 7.04
C ALA A 33 -7.75 5.86 6.96
N ARG A 34 -6.61 6.51 7.22
CA ARG A 34 -6.49 7.97 7.23
C ARG A 34 -5.81 8.54 6.02
N GLY A 35 -4.92 7.78 5.40
CA GLY A 35 -4.24 8.24 4.21
C GLY A 35 -3.30 7.18 3.69
N VAL A 36 -2.95 7.32 2.42
CA VAL A 36 -1.99 6.45 1.77
C VAL A 36 -1.23 7.26 0.72
N TRP A 37 0.07 7.05 0.65
CA TRP A 37 0.95 7.67 -0.33
C TRP A 37 1.75 6.58 -1.01
N VAL A 38 1.84 6.65 -2.32
CA VAL A 38 2.61 5.71 -3.12
C VAL A 38 3.66 6.50 -3.88
N TYR A 39 4.92 6.12 -3.72
CA TYR A 39 6.07 6.81 -4.30
C TYR A 39 6.73 5.92 -5.34
N ARG A 40 6.98 6.46 -6.52
CA ARG A 40 7.87 5.80 -7.48
C ARG A 40 9.28 6.28 -7.21
N SER A 41 10.22 5.34 -7.07
CA SER A 41 11.63 5.68 -6.83
C SER A 41 12.22 6.43 -8.02
N ASP A 42 13.01 7.48 -7.75
CA ASP A 42 13.72 8.21 -8.79
C ASP A 42 14.84 7.38 -9.42
N SER A 43 15.46 6.51 -8.63
CA SER A 43 16.64 5.76 -9.05
C SER A 43 16.31 4.39 -9.65
N ASP A 44 15.11 3.88 -9.43
CA ASP A 44 14.71 2.56 -9.91
C ASP A 44 13.23 2.58 -10.32
N PRO A 45 12.92 2.57 -11.63
CA PRO A 45 11.54 2.70 -12.09
C PRO A 45 10.63 1.52 -11.73
N GLN A 46 11.20 0.41 -11.27
CA GLN A 46 10.42 -0.74 -10.82
C GLN A 46 10.16 -0.74 -9.31
N GLU A 47 10.81 0.16 -8.56
CA GLU A 47 10.66 0.22 -7.12
C GLU A 47 9.65 1.29 -6.70
N TYR A 48 8.70 0.87 -5.86
CA TYR A 48 7.71 1.76 -5.27
C TYR A 48 7.73 1.63 -3.75
N TRP A 49 7.49 2.74 -3.07
CA TRP A 49 7.36 2.79 -1.62
C TRP A 49 5.94 3.23 -1.30
N VAL A 50 5.33 2.56 -0.33
CA VAL A 50 3.95 2.83 0.07
C VAL A 50 3.92 3.14 1.55
N ALA A 51 3.25 4.21 1.92
CA ALA A 51 3.06 4.58 3.32
C ALA A 51 1.57 4.78 3.59
N GLY A 52 1.04 4.07 4.56
CA GLY A 52 -0.36 4.16 4.94
C GLY A 52 -0.54 4.42 6.43
N ASN A 53 -1.58 5.18 6.78
CA ASN A 53 -1.91 5.52 8.16
C ASN A 53 -3.30 5.03 8.51
N TRP A 54 -3.45 4.55 9.74
CA TRP A 54 -4.70 4.00 10.26
C TRP A 54 -4.98 4.57 11.65
N ASP A 55 -6.25 4.63 12.03
CA ASP A 55 -6.67 5.09 13.36
C ASP A 55 -6.01 4.28 14.47
N SER A 56 -5.90 2.96 14.26
CA SER A 56 -5.39 2.02 15.26
C SER A 56 -4.88 0.76 14.60
N LYS A 57 -4.12 -0.02 15.35
CA LYS A 57 -3.70 -1.34 14.93
C LYS A 57 -4.90 -2.25 14.65
N ASP A 58 -5.96 -2.14 15.45
CA ASP A 58 -7.17 -2.96 15.28
C ASP A 58 -7.85 -2.65 13.94
N ALA A 59 -7.95 -1.39 13.56
CA ALA A 59 -8.50 -0.99 12.27
C ALA A 59 -7.68 -1.56 11.11
N TYR A 60 -6.36 -1.48 11.21
CA TYR A 60 -5.45 -2.03 10.21
C TYR A 60 -5.60 -3.55 10.10
N THR A 61 -5.61 -4.23 11.23
CA THR A 61 -5.71 -5.70 11.28
C THR A 61 -7.05 -6.19 10.74
N SER A 62 -8.14 -5.51 11.09
CA SER A 62 -9.48 -5.85 10.59
C SER A 62 -9.54 -5.75 9.06
N ASN A 63 -8.95 -4.71 8.49
CA ASN A 63 -8.90 -4.58 7.03
C ASN A 63 -8.02 -5.66 6.39
N SER A 64 -6.84 -5.90 6.97
CA SER A 64 -5.87 -6.86 6.41
C SER A 64 -6.42 -8.27 6.36
N ASN A 65 -7.31 -8.62 7.28
CA ASN A 65 -7.92 -9.94 7.35
C ASN A 65 -9.22 -10.06 6.54
N GLY A 66 -9.67 -8.95 5.92
CA GLY A 66 -10.91 -8.95 5.16
C GLY A 66 -10.78 -9.51 3.76
N PRO A 67 -11.86 -10.13 3.22
CA PRO A 67 -11.84 -10.67 1.86
C PRO A 67 -11.70 -9.60 0.78
N GLU A 68 -12.17 -8.39 1.03
CA GLU A 68 -12.05 -7.27 0.09
C GLU A 68 -10.59 -6.86 -0.09
N GLN A 69 -9.85 -6.80 1.01
CA GLN A 69 -8.42 -6.46 0.96
C GLN A 69 -7.63 -7.57 0.26
N ASP A 70 -7.98 -8.82 0.50
CA ASP A 70 -7.36 -9.95 -0.17
C ASP A 70 -7.55 -9.87 -1.70
N ALA A 71 -8.76 -9.55 -2.14
CA ALA A 71 -9.05 -9.39 -3.56
C ALA A 71 -8.26 -8.24 -4.19
N ARG A 72 -8.18 -7.09 -3.50
CA ARG A 72 -7.38 -5.94 -3.96
C ARG A 72 -5.90 -6.31 -4.06
N PHE A 73 -5.40 -6.98 -3.05
CA PHE A 73 -4.00 -7.37 -3.00
C PHE A 73 -3.63 -8.33 -4.14
N ARG A 74 -4.50 -9.27 -4.46
CA ARG A 74 -4.27 -10.20 -5.58
C ARG A 74 -4.09 -9.47 -6.90
N ARG A 75 -4.88 -8.43 -7.15
CA ARG A 75 -4.76 -7.61 -8.36
C ARG A 75 -3.42 -6.89 -8.41
N LEU A 76 -3.02 -6.27 -7.30
CA LEU A 76 -1.72 -5.59 -7.19
C LEU A 76 -0.56 -6.59 -7.34
N ARG A 77 -0.66 -7.73 -6.65
CA ARG A 77 0.39 -8.74 -6.66
C ARG A 77 0.67 -9.29 -8.06
N ALA A 78 -0.35 -9.40 -8.90
CA ALA A 78 -0.19 -9.86 -10.27
C ALA A 78 0.73 -8.97 -11.10
N LEU A 79 0.90 -7.70 -10.71
CA LEU A 79 1.77 -6.74 -11.39
C LEU A 79 3.16 -6.66 -10.75
N MET A 80 3.43 -7.43 -9.70
CA MET A 80 4.69 -7.37 -8.94
C MET A 80 5.57 -8.58 -9.23
N GLU A 81 6.88 -8.39 -9.13
CA GLU A 81 7.88 -9.45 -9.31
C GLU A 81 7.97 -10.41 -8.14
N GLY A 82 7.49 -10.01 -6.97
CA GLY A 82 7.53 -10.82 -5.77
C GLY A 82 6.63 -10.24 -4.71
N ASP A 83 6.67 -10.83 -3.53
CA ASP A 83 5.87 -10.33 -2.42
C ASP A 83 6.39 -8.99 -1.93
N PRO A 84 5.49 -8.05 -1.57
CA PRO A 84 5.90 -6.81 -0.95
C PRO A 84 6.62 -7.06 0.37
N GLU A 85 7.51 -6.13 0.70
CA GLU A 85 8.18 -6.11 1.99
C GLU A 85 7.40 -5.13 2.89
N TRP A 86 6.75 -5.65 3.93
CA TRP A 86 5.90 -4.87 4.83
C TRP A 86 6.60 -4.56 6.14
N HIS A 87 6.46 -3.30 6.60
CA HIS A 87 6.97 -2.86 7.89
C HIS A 87 5.87 -2.10 8.61
N ASP A 88 5.26 -2.76 9.58
CA ASP A 88 4.12 -2.22 10.33
C ASP A 88 4.59 -1.70 11.68
N GLY A 89 3.98 -0.61 12.16
CA GLY A 89 4.35 -0.07 13.45
C GLY A 89 3.46 1.05 13.93
N GLU A 90 3.65 1.42 15.18
CA GLU A 90 2.99 2.56 15.79
C GLU A 90 3.60 3.84 15.26
N ILE A 91 2.77 4.80 14.89
CA ILE A 91 3.26 6.12 14.49
C ILE A 91 3.58 6.90 15.76
N VAL A 92 4.86 7.12 15.99
CA VAL A 92 5.34 7.81 17.21
C VAL A 92 5.49 9.31 17.01
N PHE A 93 5.52 9.76 15.77
CA PHE A 93 5.56 11.18 15.42
C PHE A 93 5.04 11.39 14.01
N GLY A 94 4.18 12.37 13.84
CA GLY A 94 3.69 12.80 12.53
C GLY A 94 3.32 14.26 12.58
N ARG A 95 3.60 14.98 11.50
CA ARG A 95 3.28 16.40 11.40
C ARG A 95 2.96 16.76 9.94
N PRO A 96 1.80 17.39 9.70
CA PRO A 96 1.47 17.88 8.36
C PRO A 96 2.35 19.07 7.96
#